data_8a14f30de188a60e4c845ac460ab643c
#
_entry.id   8a14f30de188a60e4c845ac460ab643c
#
_cell.length_a   1.000
_cell.length_b   1.000
_cell.length_c   1.000
_cell.angle_alpha   90.00
_cell.angle_beta   90.00
_cell.angle_gamma   90.00
#
_symmetry.space_group_name_H-M   'P 1'
#
loop_
_entity.id
_entity.type
_entity.pdbx_description
1 polymer ?
#
loop_
_entity_poly.entity_id
_entity_poly.type
_entity_poly.pdbx_seq_one_letter_code
_entity_poly.pdbx_strand_id
1 'polypeptide(L)'
;MTIFTCEDHFDAMMTCVYEAWASRLGHSNVKLKTEPIGNLELFCNYRHVDTDSEKTARVIRSIKSKISYQAYLMIYEAAMSDAEDKLDIIYRFIVAGFHYGAHVVDFLQEPVIMRMFELKRKVGNEADSHIEFIQIGRAHV
;
A
#
# COMPACT_ATOMS: atom_id res chain seq x y z
N MET A 1 -17.84 9.63 -6.06
CA MET A 1 -16.65 8.93 -5.55
C MET A 1 -16.61 7.52 -6.12
N THR A 2 -15.51 7.15 -6.72
CA THR A 2 -15.31 5.78 -7.22
C THR A 2 -14.37 5.05 -6.27
N ILE A 3 -14.79 3.87 -5.83
CA ILE A 3 -14.01 3.05 -4.91
C ILE A 3 -13.54 1.80 -5.67
N PHE A 4 -12.23 1.71 -5.88
CA PHE A 4 -11.61 0.54 -6.48
C PHE A 4 -11.34 -0.49 -5.40
N THR A 5 -11.78 -1.73 -5.63
CA THR A 5 -11.61 -2.81 -4.66
C THR A 5 -10.82 -3.96 -5.26
N CYS A 6 -10.13 -4.71 -4.42
CA CYS A 6 -9.36 -5.86 -4.87
C CYS A 6 -9.20 -6.85 -3.71
N GLU A 7 -8.75 -8.05 -4.06
CA GLU A 7 -8.39 -9.04 -3.05
C GLU A 7 -7.24 -8.52 -2.16
N ASP A 8 -7.20 -9.01 -0.93
CA ASP A 8 -6.22 -8.57 0.06
C ASP A 8 -4.90 -9.34 -0.09
N HIS A 9 -4.18 -9.05 -1.18
CA HIS A 9 -2.80 -9.49 -1.37
C HIS A 9 -2.05 -8.46 -2.23
N PHE A 10 -0.73 -8.49 -2.14
CA PHE A 10 0.13 -7.44 -2.68
C PHE A 10 -0.06 -7.22 -4.18
N ASP A 11 -0.08 -8.30 -4.97
CA ASP A 11 -0.21 -8.18 -6.42
C ASP A 11 -1.55 -7.56 -6.83
N ALA A 12 -2.63 -7.95 -6.17
CA ALA A 12 -3.95 -7.37 -6.42
C ALA A 12 -3.96 -5.89 -6.04
N MET A 13 -3.34 -5.53 -4.93
CA MET A 13 -3.24 -4.13 -4.50
C MET A 13 -2.48 -3.28 -5.51
N MET A 14 -1.38 -3.80 -6.06
CA MET A 14 -0.61 -3.06 -7.07
C MET A 14 -1.39 -2.91 -8.36
N THR A 15 -2.12 -3.92 -8.79
CA THR A 15 -3.03 -3.81 -9.94
C THR A 15 -4.11 -2.76 -9.68
N CYS A 16 -4.66 -2.74 -8.46
CA CYS A 16 -5.68 -1.77 -8.07
C CYS A 16 -5.15 -0.33 -8.15
N VAL A 17 -3.93 -0.10 -7.69
CA VAL A 17 -3.24 1.20 -7.83
C VAL A 17 -3.12 1.59 -9.30
N TYR A 18 -2.71 0.65 -10.14
CA TYR A 18 -2.61 0.90 -11.59
C TYR A 18 -3.96 1.33 -12.18
N GLU A 19 -5.02 0.59 -11.91
CA GLU A 19 -6.34 0.87 -12.46
C GLU A 19 -6.89 2.21 -11.98
N ALA A 20 -6.72 2.53 -10.70
CA ALA A 20 -7.15 3.82 -10.16
C ALA A 20 -6.43 4.97 -10.84
N TRP A 21 -5.13 4.85 -11.03
CA TRP A 21 -4.32 5.86 -11.71
C TRP A 21 -4.72 5.99 -13.18
N ALA A 22 -4.83 4.87 -13.88
CA ALA A 22 -5.15 4.83 -15.30
C ALA A 22 -6.58 5.32 -15.61
N SER A 23 -7.48 5.29 -14.62
CA SER A 23 -8.85 5.76 -14.79
C SER A 23 -8.94 7.25 -15.12
N ARG A 24 -7.94 8.02 -14.71
CA ARG A 24 -7.88 9.48 -14.89
C ARG A 24 -9.06 10.22 -14.25
N LEU A 25 -9.67 9.63 -13.25
CA LEU A 25 -10.76 10.27 -12.51
C LEU A 25 -10.26 11.37 -11.58
N GLY A 26 -8.97 11.38 -11.28
CA GLY A 26 -8.35 12.30 -10.33
C GLY A 26 -8.19 11.65 -8.96
N HIS A 27 -7.06 11.91 -8.32
CA HIS A 27 -6.73 11.25 -7.06
C HIS A 27 -7.73 11.56 -5.93
N SER A 28 -8.32 12.75 -5.94
CA SER A 28 -9.31 13.16 -4.94
C SER A 28 -10.69 12.52 -5.17
N ASN A 29 -10.91 11.92 -6.33
CA ASN A 29 -12.20 11.34 -6.71
C ASN A 29 -12.22 9.81 -6.61
N VAL A 30 -11.14 9.22 -6.13
CA VAL A 30 -11.01 7.77 -6.01
C VAL A 30 -10.61 7.40 -4.59
N LYS A 31 -11.06 6.22 -4.16
CA LYS A 31 -10.57 5.52 -2.97
C LYS A 31 -10.27 4.08 -3.33
N LEU A 32 -9.38 3.47 -2.60
CA LEU A 32 -9.00 2.08 -2.79
C LEU A 32 -9.22 1.31 -1.50
N LYS A 33 -9.82 0.14 -1.60
CA LYS A 33 -10.09 -0.72 -0.45
C LYS A 33 -9.84 -2.17 -0.79
N THR A 34 -9.34 -2.91 0.18
CA THR A 34 -9.25 -4.37 0.06
C THR A 34 -10.57 -5.02 0.43
N GLU A 35 -10.91 -6.11 -0.25
CA GLU A 35 -12.10 -6.90 0.02
C GLU A 35 -11.84 -7.87 1.18
N PRO A 36 -12.87 -8.26 1.94
CA PRO A 36 -14.28 -7.94 1.74
C PRO A 36 -14.63 -6.52 2.21
N ILE A 37 -15.65 -5.93 1.57
CA ILE A 37 -16.15 -4.61 1.93
C ILE A 37 -17.26 -4.78 2.97
N GLY A 38 -17.08 -4.19 4.15
CA GLY A 38 -18.04 -4.31 5.23
C GLY A 38 -19.32 -3.52 4.98
N ASN A 39 -19.22 -2.20 4.93
CA ASN A 39 -20.37 -1.32 4.70
C ASN A 39 -20.17 -0.56 3.40
N LEU A 40 -21.21 -0.58 2.55
CA LEU A 40 -21.20 0.19 1.31
C LEU A 40 -21.51 1.65 1.60
N GLU A 41 -20.69 2.54 1.05
CA GLU A 41 -20.93 3.98 1.15
C GLU A 41 -21.97 4.40 0.11
N LEU A 42 -22.90 5.27 0.53
CA LEU A 42 -23.93 5.80 -0.37
C LEU A 42 -23.28 6.74 -1.40
N PHE A 43 -23.87 6.75 -2.59
CA PHE A 43 -23.45 7.61 -3.70
C PHE A 43 -22.01 7.33 -4.18
N CYS A 44 -21.50 6.14 -3.90
CA CYS A 44 -20.20 5.68 -4.39
C CYS A 44 -20.38 4.56 -5.40
N ASN A 45 -19.51 4.57 -6.42
CA ASN A 45 -19.43 3.50 -7.40
C ASN A 45 -18.29 2.56 -6.99
N TYR A 46 -18.57 1.27 -6.91
CA TYR A 46 -17.57 0.26 -6.57
C TYR A 46 -17.11 -0.45 -7.83
N ARG A 47 -15.80 -0.53 -8.04
CA ARG A 47 -15.19 -1.24 -9.16
C ARG A 47 -14.22 -2.28 -8.62
N HIS A 48 -14.55 -3.55 -8.85
CA HIS A 48 -13.63 -4.64 -8.53
C HIS A 48 -12.53 -4.71 -9.57
N VAL A 49 -11.29 -4.91 -9.10
CA VAL A 49 -10.11 -5.03 -9.95
C VAL A 49 -9.55 -6.43 -9.81
N ASP A 50 -9.47 -7.15 -10.94
CA ASP A 50 -8.81 -8.45 -11.00
C ASP A 50 -7.29 -8.28 -11.10
N THR A 51 -6.56 -9.18 -10.48
CA THR A 51 -5.10 -9.15 -10.50
C THR A 51 -4.56 -9.35 -11.91
N ASP A 52 -3.65 -8.47 -12.32
CA ASP A 52 -2.95 -8.52 -13.60
C ASP A 52 -1.46 -8.41 -13.35
N SER A 53 -0.72 -9.47 -13.66
CA SER A 53 0.71 -9.54 -13.35
C SER A 53 1.55 -8.49 -14.09
N GLU A 54 1.18 -8.11 -15.31
CA GLU A 54 1.89 -7.06 -16.04
C GLU A 54 1.69 -5.69 -15.40
N LYS A 55 0.47 -5.38 -14.99
CA LYS A 55 0.16 -4.11 -14.33
C LYS A 55 0.85 -4.04 -12.97
N THR A 56 0.85 -5.12 -12.21
CA THR A 56 1.60 -5.23 -10.96
C THR A 56 3.08 -4.94 -11.19
N ALA A 57 3.70 -5.57 -12.19
CA ALA A 57 5.10 -5.39 -12.49
C ALA A 57 5.43 -3.95 -12.88
N ARG A 58 4.54 -3.29 -13.63
CA ARG A 58 4.72 -1.88 -14.02
C ARG A 58 4.71 -0.95 -12.82
N VAL A 59 3.79 -1.17 -11.88
CA VAL A 59 3.70 -0.35 -10.66
C VAL A 59 4.97 -0.54 -9.83
N ILE A 60 5.40 -1.78 -9.63
CA ILE A 60 6.60 -2.09 -8.85
C ILE A 60 7.84 -1.42 -9.46
N ARG A 61 8.02 -1.53 -10.78
CA ARG A 61 9.14 -0.88 -11.47
C ARG A 61 9.10 0.64 -11.31
N SER A 62 7.91 1.22 -11.44
CA SER A 62 7.74 2.67 -11.30
C SER A 62 8.07 3.15 -9.89
N ILE A 63 7.66 2.40 -8.88
CA ILE A 63 8.00 2.71 -7.48
C ILE A 63 9.52 2.68 -7.28
N LYS A 64 10.16 1.61 -7.73
CA LYS A 64 11.62 1.44 -7.57
C LYS A 64 12.41 2.50 -8.32
N SER A 65 11.97 2.88 -9.53
CA SER A 65 12.71 3.83 -10.37
C SER A 65 12.40 5.28 -10.06
N LYS A 66 11.16 5.61 -9.73
CA LYS A 66 10.72 7.00 -9.53
C LYS A 66 10.73 7.43 -8.07
N ILE A 67 10.63 6.49 -7.14
CA ILE A 67 10.72 6.78 -5.71
C ILE A 67 12.02 6.19 -5.18
N SER A 68 12.00 4.95 -4.70
CA SER A 68 13.18 4.26 -4.22
C SER A 68 12.86 2.79 -3.93
N TYR A 69 13.91 1.98 -3.79
CA TYR A 69 13.77 0.60 -3.32
C TYR A 69 13.25 0.56 -1.88
N GLN A 70 13.70 1.50 -1.05
CA GLN A 70 13.21 1.62 0.32
C GLN A 70 11.70 1.86 0.37
N ALA A 71 11.19 2.75 -0.50
CA ALA A 71 9.76 3.00 -0.59
C ALA A 71 8.99 1.74 -1.00
N TYR A 72 9.54 0.96 -1.92
CA TYR A 72 8.95 -0.32 -2.30
C TYR A 72 8.82 -1.26 -1.11
N LEU A 73 9.88 -1.40 -0.30
CA LEU A 73 9.85 -2.24 0.89
C LEU A 73 8.82 -1.76 1.91
N MET A 74 8.70 -0.43 2.10
CA MET A 74 7.70 0.15 2.99
C MET A 74 6.28 -0.19 2.53
N ILE A 75 6.03 -0.07 1.24
CA ILE A 75 4.72 -0.40 0.65
C ILE A 75 4.42 -1.87 0.83
N TYR A 76 5.40 -2.73 0.58
CA TYR A 76 5.23 -4.17 0.76
C TYR A 76 4.89 -4.52 2.21
N GLU A 77 5.60 -3.95 3.18
CA GLU A 77 5.32 -4.16 4.60
C GLU A 77 3.95 -3.62 5.00
N ALA A 78 3.61 -2.41 4.56
CA ALA A 78 2.31 -1.81 4.85
C ALA A 78 1.15 -2.66 4.29
N ALA A 79 1.35 -3.28 3.14
CA ALA A 79 0.36 -4.15 2.52
C ALA A 79 0.04 -5.38 3.36
N MET A 80 0.97 -5.80 4.21
CA MET A 80 0.78 -6.94 5.11
C MET A 80 0.01 -6.59 6.38
N SER A 81 -0.23 -5.29 6.65
CA SER A 81 -0.98 -4.89 7.84
C SER A 81 -2.45 -5.29 7.70
N ASP A 82 -3.16 -5.31 8.82
CA ASP A 82 -4.60 -5.60 8.85
C ASP A 82 -5.46 -4.33 8.89
N ALA A 83 -4.87 -3.15 8.71
CA ALA A 83 -5.58 -1.89 8.75
C ALA A 83 -6.52 -1.74 7.54
N GLU A 84 -7.74 -1.28 7.80
CA GLU A 84 -8.74 -1.13 6.75
C GLU A 84 -8.38 -0.06 5.72
N ASP A 85 -7.63 0.95 6.11
CA ASP A 85 -7.25 2.06 5.26
C ASP A 85 -5.92 1.84 4.50
N LYS A 86 -5.30 0.68 4.67
CA LYS A 86 -3.94 0.45 4.16
C LYS A 86 -3.78 0.69 2.66
N LEU A 87 -4.71 0.20 1.86
CA LEU A 87 -4.59 0.32 0.40
C LEU A 87 -4.74 1.76 -0.07
N ASP A 88 -5.69 2.51 0.50
CA ASP A 88 -5.84 3.92 0.15
C ASP A 88 -4.62 4.72 0.59
N ILE A 89 -4.09 4.46 1.76
CA ILE A 89 -2.87 5.11 2.26
C ILE A 89 -1.68 4.79 1.37
N ILE A 90 -1.52 3.53 0.97
CA ILE A 90 -0.48 3.12 0.02
C ILE A 90 -0.61 3.90 -1.29
N TYR A 91 -1.83 4.01 -1.83
CA TYR A 91 -2.07 4.78 -3.04
C TYR A 91 -1.65 6.24 -2.90
N ARG A 92 -2.06 6.91 -1.79
CA ARG A 92 -1.70 8.30 -1.52
C ARG A 92 -0.20 8.46 -1.33
N PHE A 93 0.46 7.50 -0.71
CA PHE A 93 1.91 7.49 -0.55
C PHE A 93 2.62 7.41 -1.91
N ILE A 94 2.14 6.55 -2.81
CA ILE A 94 2.70 6.42 -4.16
C ILE A 94 2.51 7.73 -4.94
N VAL A 95 1.33 8.36 -4.84
CA VAL A 95 1.08 9.67 -5.46
C VAL A 95 2.09 10.70 -4.97
N ALA A 96 2.27 10.79 -3.65
CA ALA A 96 3.24 11.71 -3.06
C ALA A 96 4.67 11.37 -3.50
N GLY A 97 5.00 10.09 -3.54
CA GLY A 97 6.33 9.63 -3.94
C GLY A 97 6.66 9.97 -5.39
N PHE A 98 5.69 9.89 -6.29
CA PHE A 98 5.93 10.29 -7.68
C PHE A 98 6.11 11.80 -7.82
N HIS A 99 5.59 12.58 -6.87
CA HIS A 99 5.78 14.03 -6.84
C HIS A 99 7.12 14.42 -6.21
N TYR A 100 7.48 13.82 -5.08
CA TYR A 100 8.66 14.19 -4.28
C TYR A 100 9.89 13.29 -4.55
N GLY A 101 9.72 12.18 -5.25
CA GLY A 101 10.80 11.22 -5.47
C GLY A 101 11.22 10.54 -4.17
N ALA A 102 12.49 10.17 -4.07
CA ALA A 102 13.02 9.45 -2.92
C ALA A 102 12.92 10.23 -1.60
N HIS A 103 12.77 11.55 -1.67
CA HIS A 103 12.63 12.41 -0.49
C HIS A 103 11.27 12.30 0.19
N VAL A 104 10.31 11.59 -0.40
CA VAL A 104 8.97 11.44 0.18
C VAL A 104 9.02 10.95 1.63
N VAL A 105 9.97 10.08 1.96
CA VAL A 105 10.11 9.53 3.31
C VAL A 105 10.53 10.56 4.36
N ASP A 106 11.01 11.72 3.92
CA ASP A 106 11.45 12.80 4.81
C ASP A 106 10.30 13.73 5.24
N PHE A 107 9.14 13.60 4.60
CA PHE A 107 7.98 14.45 4.90
C PHE A 107 7.11 13.85 6.02
N LEU A 108 7.70 13.66 7.19
CA LEU A 108 7.05 13.00 8.32
C LEU A 108 5.87 13.78 8.91
N GLN A 109 5.74 15.05 8.58
CA GLN A 109 4.62 15.89 9.02
C GLN A 109 3.36 15.69 8.19
N GLU A 110 3.49 15.11 7.00
CA GLU A 110 2.35 14.79 6.16
C GLU A 110 1.58 13.60 6.72
N PRO A 111 0.24 13.71 6.89
CA PRO A 111 -0.54 12.64 7.50
C PRO A 111 -0.40 11.29 6.82
N VAL A 112 -0.35 11.27 5.48
CA VAL A 112 -0.19 10.03 4.71
C VAL A 112 1.15 9.37 5.02
N ILE A 113 2.22 10.15 5.05
CA ILE A 113 3.58 9.64 5.31
C ILE A 113 3.66 9.10 6.74
N MET A 114 3.12 9.85 7.69
CA MET A 114 3.06 9.42 9.09
C MET A 114 2.30 8.10 9.22
N ARG A 115 1.15 7.99 8.55
CA ARG A 115 0.34 6.77 8.58
C ARG A 115 1.09 5.59 7.97
N MET A 116 1.83 5.79 6.88
CA MET A 116 2.65 4.73 6.28
C MET A 116 3.69 4.19 7.26
N PHE A 117 4.35 5.07 8.01
CA PHE A 117 5.31 4.64 9.03
C PHE A 117 4.64 3.88 10.16
N GLU A 118 3.42 4.26 10.55
CA GLU A 118 2.65 3.51 11.54
C GLU A 118 2.34 2.10 11.06
N LEU A 119 1.87 1.95 9.83
CA LEU A 119 1.55 0.64 9.24
C LEU A 119 2.80 -0.24 9.17
N LYS A 120 3.89 0.32 8.66
CA LYS A 120 5.17 -0.38 8.57
C LYS A 120 5.68 -0.80 9.94
N ARG A 121 5.62 0.10 10.92
CA ARG A 121 6.12 -0.16 12.28
C ARG A 121 5.35 -1.30 12.94
N LYS A 122 4.02 -1.29 12.81
CA LYS A 122 3.18 -2.33 13.39
C LYS A 122 3.54 -3.71 12.85
N VAL A 123 3.65 -3.84 11.55
CA VAL A 123 4.05 -5.10 10.90
C VAL A 123 5.48 -5.48 11.28
N GLY A 124 6.39 -4.52 11.25
CA GLY A 124 7.79 -4.73 11.63
C GLY A 124 7.94 -5.22 13.06
N ASN A 125 7.20 -4.64 14.00
CA ASN A 125 7.22 -5.06 15.39
C ASN A 125 6.70 -6.50 15.56
N GLU A 126 5.64 -6.86 14.88
CA GLU A 126 5.10 -8.22 14.88
C GLU A 126 6.11 -9.21 14.28
N ALA A 127 6.73 -8.86 13.17
CA ALA A 127 7.75 -9.67 12.53
C ALA A 127 9.01 -9.81 13.43
N ASP A 128 9.46 -8.72 14.05
CA ASP A 128 10.61 -8.72 14.93
C ASP A 128 10.36 -9.60 16.15
N SER A 129 9.17 -9.51 16.76
CA SER A 129 8.79 -10.37 17.87
C SER A 129 8.83 -11.84 17.48
N HIS A 130 8.35 -12.17 16.29
CA HIS A 130 8.37 -13.53 15.78
C HIS A 130 9.80 -14.00 15.49
N ILE A 131 10.63 -13.15 14.92
CA ILE A 131 12.04 -13.43 14.62
C ILE A 131 12.82 -13.62 15.92
N GLU A 132 12.61 -12.78 16.93
CA GLU A 132 13.26 -12.93 18.23
C GLU A 132 12.95 -14.29 18.85
N PHE A 133 11.72 -14.72 18.78
CA PHE A 133 11.32 -16.04 19.29
C PHE A 133 12.08 -17.16 18.58
N ILE A 134 12.22 -17.09 17.27
CA ILE A 134 12.94 -18.06 16.47
C ILE A 134 14.45 -18.00 16.79
N GLN A 135 15.02 -16.80 16.95
CA GLN A 135 16.44 -16.62 17.23
C GLN A 135 16.82 -17.14 18.63
N ILE A 136 15.95 -16.97 19.61
CA ILE A 136 16.17 -17.53 20.94
C ILE A 136 16.32 -19.05 20.86
N GLY A 137 15.45 -19.70 20.08
CA GLY A 137 15.56 -21.14 19.83
C GLY A 137 16.85 -21.54 19.12
N ARG A 138 17.37 -20.71 18.21
CA ARG A 138 18.60 -20.97 17.48
C ARG A 138 19.86 -20.65 18.31
N ALA A 139 19.77 -19.66 19.18
CA ALA A 139 20.91 -19.27 20.00
C ALA A 139 21.34 -20.36 20.97
N HIS A 140 20.48 -21.33 21.23
CA HIS A 140 20.78 -22.47 22.11
C HIS A 140 21.26 -23.69 21.35
N VAL A 141 21.42 -23.56 20.04
CA VAL A 141 21.98 -24.59 19.17
C VAL A 141 23.43 -24.26 18.87
#